data_e1be16e8e64e2d148ada50d405cd3ea4
#
_entry.id   e1be16e8e64e2d148ada50d405cd3ea4
#
_cell.length_a   1.000
_cell.length_b   1.000
_cell.length_c   1.000
_cell.angle_alpha   90.00
_cell.angle_beta   90.00
_cell.angle_gamma   90.00
#
_symmetry.space_group_name_H-M   'P 1'
#
loop_
_entity.id
_entity.type
_entity.pdbx_description
1 polymer ?
#
loop_
_entity_poly.entity_id
_entity_poly.type
_entity_poly.pdbx_seq_one_letter_code
_entity_poly.pdbx_strand_id
1 'polypeptide(L)'
;MKIPDKVRILYKEYFVEEQSGLHNNVGDLYGEIHYLSERILLNCESSQDQKFATLMHEIVHALDEMWCINLKEKQVEKLGNAFYMLMRDNPQLFKEVEQ
;
A
#
# COMPACT_ATOMS: atom_id res chain seq x y z
N MET A 1 12.37 -7.91 1.33
CA MET A 1 11.92 -6.64 0.70
C MET A 1 11.97 -5.52 1.73
N LYS A 2 12.30 -4.36 1.26
CA LYS A 2 12.33 -3.15 2.09
C LYS A 2 11.19 -2.23 1.72
N ILE A 3 10.54 -1.67 2.74
CA ILE A 3 9.46 -0.70 2.50
C ILE A 3 10.09 0.58 1.93
N PRO A 4 9.62 1.05 0.77
CA PRO A 4 10.18 2.28 0.18
C PRO A 4 9.72 3.51 0.95
N ASP A 5 10.48 4.60 0.82
CA ASP A 5 10.11 5.88 1.43
C ASP A 5 8.98 6.58 0.69
N LYS A 6 8.79 6.24 -0.58
CA LYS A 6 7.74 6.84 -1.41
C LYS A 6 7.39 5.93 -2.58
N VAL A 7 6.16 6.08 -3.07
CA VAL A 7 5.69 5.38 -4.27
C VAL A 7 5.02 6.38 -5.19
N ARG A 8 5.29 6.25 -6.48
CA ARG A 8 4.70 7.10 -7.50
C ARG A 8 3.54 6.39 -8.17
N ILE A 9 2.38 7.05 -8.20
CA ILE A 9 1.17 6.53 -8.83
C ILE A 9 0.64 7.62 -9.76
N LEU A 10 0.77 7.41 -11.06
CA LEU A 10 0.54 8.42 -12.09
C LEU A 10 1.39 9.66 -11.81
N TYR A 11 0.74 10.81 -11.64
CA TYR A 11 1.42 12.08 -11.38
C TYR A 11 1.62 12.37 -9.89
N LYS A 12 1.10 11.51 -9.01
CA LYS A 12 1.21 11.71 -7.56
C LYS A 12 2.35 10.89 -6.99
N GLU A 13 3.06 11.49 -6.04
CA GLU A 13 4.11 10.82 -5.29
C GLU A 13 3.68 10.75 -3.84
N TYR A 14 3.41 9.52 -3.37
CA TYR A 14 2.98 9.30 -2.00
C TYR A 14 4.18 9.01 -1.12
N PHE A 15 4.32 9.77 -0.02
CA PHE A 15 5.31 9.46 1.00
C PHE A 15 4.79 8.35 1.89
N VAL A 16 5.64 7.34 2.12
CA VAL A 16 5.29 6.20 2.96
C VAL A 16 5.91 6.42 4.33
N GLU A 17 5.07 6.49 5.35
CA GLU A 17 5.50 6.78 6.71
C GLU A 17 4.98 5.72 7.67
N GLU A 18 5.77 5.39 8.68
CA GLU A 18 5.35 4.51 9.76
C GLU A 18 4.94 5.38 10.95
N GLN A 19 3.82 5.02 11.57
CA GLN A 19 3.24 5.81 12.65
C GLN A 19 2.62 4.90 13.70
N SER A 20 2.76 5.26 14.97
CA SER A 20 2.08 4.55 16.06
C SER A 20 0.68 5.12 16.25
N GLY A 21 -0.18 4.33 16.88
CA GLY A 21 -1.50 4.80 17.30
C GLY A 21 -2.50 5.04 16.18
N LEU A 22 -2.33 4.41 15.03
CA LEU A 22 -3.33 4.51 13.96
C LEU A 22 -4.61 3.81 14.38
N HIS A 23 -5.71 4.56 14.40
CA HIS A 23 -7.01 4.01 14.81
C HIS A 23 -8.15 4.82 14.21
N ASN A 24 -9.33 4.24 14.22
CA ASN A 24 -10.58 4.92 13.88
C ASN A 24 -11.63 4.55 14.94
N ASN A 25 -12.90 4.86 14.68
CA ASN A 25 -13.99 4.60 15.63
C ASN A 25 -14.24 3.11 15.88
N VAL A 26 -13.73 2.24 15.03
CA VAL A 26 -13.93 0.79 15.12
C VAL A 26 -12.78 0.11 15.87
N GLY A 27 -11.56 0.65 15.77
CA GLY A 27 -10.37 0.07 16.41
C GLY A 27 -9.08 0.47 15.72
N ASP A 28 -8.06 -0.33 15.96
CA ASP A 28 -6.74 -0.08 15.39
C ASP A 28 -6.73 -0.34 13.88
N LEU A 29 -5.94 0.47 13.16
CA LEU A 29 -5.74 0.32 11.73
C LEU A 29 -4.33 -0.16 11.45
N TYR A 30 -4.19 -1.00 10.42
CA TYR A 30 -2.87 -1.36 9.91
C TYR A 30 -2.24 -0.23 9.09
N GLY A 31 -3.07 0.57 8.43
CA GLY A 31 -2.62 1.70 7.64
C GLY A 31 -3.77 2.52 7.08
N GLU A 32 -3.42 3.61 6.43
CA GLU A 32 -4.39 4.49 5.77
C GLU A 32 -3.71 5.31 4.68
N ILE A 33 -4.50 5.78 3.71
CA ILE A 33 -4.00 6.63 2.63
C ILE A 33 -4.69 7.99 2.70
N HIS A 34 -3.90 9.03 2.52
CA HIS A 34 -4.36 10.43 2.48
C HIS A 34 -4.09 10.99 1.10
N TYR A 35 -5.15 11.11 0.30
CA TYR A 35 -5.01 11.50 -1.10
C TYR A 35 -4.57 12.95 -1.28
N LEU A 36 -5.08 13.86 -0.47
CA LEU A 36 -4.75 15.27 -0.60
C LEU A 36 -3.33 15.60 -0.15
N SER A 37 -2.89 15.01 0.93
CA SER A 37 -1.53 15.23 1.44
C SER A 37 -0.51 14.27 0.82
N GLU A 38 -0.96 13.34 0.00
CA GLU A 38 -0.12 12.37 -0.71
C GLU A 38 0.77 11.58 0.27
N ARG A 39 0.12 10.93 1.24
CA ARG A 39 0.80 10.14 2.26
C ARG A 39 0.13 8.79 2.42
N ILE A 40 0.93 7.77 2.62
CA ILE A 40 0.48 6.45 3.04
C ILE A 40 1.08 6.20 4.41
N LEU A 41 0.23 5.94 5.39
CA LEU A 41 0.64 5.67 6.76
C LEU A 41 0.53 4.18 7.04
N LEU A 42 1.58 3.60 7.61
CA LEU A 42 1.62 2.21 8.03
C LEU A 42 1.78 2.16 9.54
N ASN A 43 1.04 1.26 10.19
CA ASN A 43 1.15 1.09 11.63
C ASN A 43 2.50 0.46 11.96
N CYS A 44 3.34 1.19 12.68
CA CYS A 44 4.70 0.76 13.01
C CYS A 44 4.74 -0.45 13.95
N GLU A 45 3.62 -0.75 14.63
CA GLU A 45 3.52 -1.87 15.55
C GLU A 45 3.23 -3.19 14.86
N SER A 46 2.86 -3.17 13.57
CA SER A 46 2.60 -4.39 12.83
C SER A 46 3.89 -5.06 12.36
N SER A 47 3.80 -6.34 12.02
CA SER A 47 4.94 -7.08 11.49
C SER A 47 5.39 -6.53 10.14
N GLN A 48 6.60 -6.85 9.73
CA GLN A 48 7.11 -6.42 8.42
C GLN A 48 6.24 -6.94 7.28
N ASP A 49 5.80 -8.20 7.37
CA ASP A 49 4.90 -8.77 6.38
C ASP A 49 3.57 -8.02 6.32
N GLN A 50 3.01 -7.69 7.49
CA GLN A 50 1.76 -6.94 7.55
C GLN A 50 1.93 -5.54 6.97
N LYS A 51 3.06 -4.88 7.24
CA LYS A 51 3.34 -3.56 6.66
C LYS A 51 3.35 -3.60 5.14
N PHE A 52 3.99 -4.61 4.55
CA PHE A 52 4.01 -4.75 3.09
C PHE A 52 2.63 -5.04 2.53
N ALA A 53 1.89 -5.96 3.16
CA ALA A 53 0.53 -6.26 2.71
C ALA A 53 -0.36 -5.02 2.78
N THR A 54 -0.21 -4.23 3.85
CA THR A 54 -0.94 -2.98 4.04
C THR A 54 -0.54 -1.95 3.00
N LEU A 55 0.76 -1.81 2.72
CA LEU A 55 1.22 -0.90 1.67
C LEU A 55 0.57 -1.24 0.33
N MET A 56 0.54 -2.52 -0.04
CA MET A 56 -0.10 -2.95 -1.28
C MET A 56 -1.60 -2.69 -1.27
N HIS A 57 -2.26 -2.86 -0.13
CA HIS A 57 -3.68 -2.54 0.04
C HIS A 57 -3.92 -1.05 -0.27
N GLU A 58 -3.12 -0.16 0.31
CA GLU A 58 -3.28 1.27 0.09
C GLU A 58 -2.91 1.67 -1.35
N ILE A 59 -1.92 1.00 -1.94
CA ILE A 59 -1.57 1.23 -3.35
C ILE A 59 -2.76 0.85 -4.26
N VAL A 60 -3.43 -0.26 -3.98
CA VAL A 60 -4.62 -0.66 -4.75
C VAL A 60 -5.72 0.39 -4.62
N HIS A 61 -5.93 0.95 -3.42
CA HIS A 61 -6.86 2.07 -3.25
C HIS A 61 -6.47 3.26 -4.13
N ALA A 62 -5.20 3.61 -4.19
CA ALA A 62 -4.73 4.72 -5.00
C ALA A 62 -4.90 4.45 -6.50
N LEU A 63 -4.61 3.22 -6.93
CA LEU A 63 -4.84 2.82 -8.33
C LEU A 63 -6.32 2.89 -8.69
N ASP A 64 -7.18 2.43 -7.79
CA ASP A 64 -8.63 2.51 -7.97
C ASP A 64 -9.09 3.96 -8.13
N GLU A 65 -8.60 4.84 -7.27
CA GLU A 65 -8.92 6.27 -7.31
C GLU A 65 -8.46 6.90 -8.62
N MET A 66 -7.21 6.65 -9.02
CA MET A 66 -6.61 7.29 -10.18
C MET A 66 -7.18 6.81 -11.50
N TRP A 67 -7.57 5.55 -11.59
CA TRP A 67 -8.11 4.95 -12.83
C TRP A 67 -9.62 4.75 -12.79
N CYS A 68 -10.30 5.18 -11.71
CA CYS A 68 -11.76 5.08 -11.58
C CYS A 68 -12.27 3.66 -11.81
N ILE A 69 -11.61 2.67 -11.20
CA ILE A 69 -11.95 1.27 -11.40
C ILE A 69 -13.25 0.91 -10.67
N ASN A 70 -13.49 1.59 -9.54
CA ASN A 70 -14.69 1.40 -8.71
C ASN A 70 -14.71 0.04 -8.01
N LEU A 71 -13.63 -0.30 -7.32
CA LEU A 71 -13.50 -1.54 -6.57
C LEU A 71 -14.23 -1.47 -5.24
N LYS A 72 -14.75 -2.61 -4.79
CA LYS A 72 -15.29 -2.76 -3.45
C LYS A 72 -14.15 -3.03 -2.47
N GLU A 73 -14.33 -2.71 -1.20
CA GLU A 73 -13.30 -2.90 -0.17
C GLU A 73 -12.78 -4.34 -0.12
N LYS A 74 -13.66 -5.33 -0.24
CA LYS A 74 -13.23 -6.75 -0.28
C LYS A 74 -12.34 -7.05 -1.47
N GLN A 75 -12.59 -6.41 -2.61
CA GLN A 75 -11.77 -6.58 -3.80
C GLN A 75 -10.40 -5.94 -3.61
N VAL A 76 -10.37 -4.75 -3.01
CA VAL A 76 -9.11 -4.08 -2.67
C VAL A 76 -8.28 -4.94 -1.74
N GLU A 77 -8.89 -5.50 -0.69
CA GLU A 77 -8.21 -6.37 0.27
C GLU A 77 -7.59 -7.60 -0.41
N LYS A 78 -8.37 -8.28 -1.23
CA LYS A 78 -7.92 -9.48 -1.94
C LYS A 78 -6.81 -9.16 -2.93
N LEU A 79 -6.96 -8.08 -3.69
CA LEU A 79 -5.95 -7.66 -4.67
C LEU A 79 -4.65 -7.24 -3.99
N GLY A 80 -4.74 -6.50 -2.90
CA GLY A 80 -3.56 -6.08 -2.14
C GLY A 80 -2.76 -7.28 -1.64
N ASN A 81 -3.46 -8.25 -1.04
CA ASN A 81 -2.82 -9.47 -0.57
C ASN A 81 -2.23 -10.29 -1.72
N ALA A 82 -2.97 -10.42 -2.82
CA ALA A 82 -2.51 -11.17 -3.99
C ALA A 82 -1.27 -10.55 -4.61
N PHE A 83 -1.23 -9.23 -4.76
CA PHE A 83 -0.06 -8.53 -5.31
C PHE A 83 1.14 -8.64 -4.38
N TYR A 84 0.94 -8.54 -3.08
CA TYR A 84 2.04 -8.72 -2.14
C TYR A 84 2.67 -10.12 -2.29
N MET A 85 1.83 -11.16 -2.31
CA MET A 85 2.31 -12.54 -2.48
C MET A 85 3.01 -12.72 -3.82
N LEU A 86 2.46 -12.14 -4.87
CA LEU A 86 3.06 -12.21 -6.20
C LEU A 86 4.45 -11.57 -6.22
N MET A 87 4.59 -10.41 -5.63
CA MET A 87 5.88 -9.72 -5.54
C MET A 87 6.88 -10.50 -4.72
N ARG A 88 6.47 -11.00 -3.57
CA ARG A 88 7.32 -11.76 -2.67
C ARG A 88 7.86 -13.03 -3.33
N ASP A 89 6.98 -13.74 -4.05
CA ASP A 89 7.32 -15.02 -4.65
C ASP A 89 8.01 -14.88 -6.01
N ASN A 90 7.95 -13.71 -6.62
CA ASN A 90 8.49 -13.47 -7.96
C ASN A 90 9.25 -12.15 -8.03
N PRO A 91 10.32 -11.99 -7.25
CA PRO A 91 11.02 -10.71 -7.21
C PRO A 91 11.57 -10.24 -8.55
N GLN A 92 11.85 -11.18 -9.48
CA GLN A 92 12.37 -10.83 -10.81
C GLN A 92 11.38 -10.06 -11.66
N LEU A 93 10.07 -10.22 -11.41
CA LEU A 93 9.05 -9.51 -12.17
C LEU A 93 9.05 -8.00 -11.87
N PHE A 94 9.59 -7.61 -10.72
CA PHE A 94 9.52 -6.24 -10.24
C PHE A 94 10.89 -5.56 -10.20
N LYS A 95 11.92 -6.22 -10.73
CA LYS A 95 13.22 -5.61 -10.88
C LYS A 95 13.22 -4.68 -12.09
N GLU A 96 13.94 -3.58 -11.94
CA GLU A 96 14.18 -2.69 -13.07
C GLU A 96 14.93 -3.44 -14.15
N VAL A 97 14.45 -3.31 -15.38
CA VAL A 97 15.12 -3.93 -16.53
C VAL A 97 16.12 -2.95 -17.08
N GLU A 98 17.38 -3.30 -16.99
CA GLU A 98 18.44 -2.52 -17.64
C GLU A 98 18.38 -2.72 -19.15
N GLN A 99 18.42 -1.62 -19.84
CA GLN A 99 18.36 -1.62 -21.30
C GLN A 99 19.67 -1.13 -21.90
#